data_8bd5c141f3f022e478b9e952492a2ed3
#
_entry.id   8bd5c141f3f022e478b9e952492a2ed3
#
_cell.length_a   1.000
_cell.length_b   1.000
_cell.length_c   1.000
_cell.angle_alpha   90.00
_cell.angle_beta   90.00
_cell.angle_gamma   90.00
#
_symmetry.space_group_name_H-M   'P 1'
#
loop_
_entity.id
_entity.type
_entity.pdbx_description
1 polymer ?
#
loop_
_entity_poly.entity_id
_entity_poly.type
_entity_poly.pdbx_seq_one_letter_code
_entity_poly.pdbx_strand_id
1 'polypeptide(L)'
;QTQDPYKIWISEVILQQTRVAQGYDYYCRFIERFPDFHALAQADEDEVMKYWQGLGYYSRARNLHEAARSSDSEEYFPKTYAEVRALKGVGEYTAAAICSIAYDMPYAVVDGNVYRVLSRWMGVDTPIDTSEGKKIFAALADELLPKETPGLYNQAIMDFGALQCVPVSPKC
;
A
#
# COMPACT_ATOMS: atom_id res chain seq x y z
N GLN A 1 -14.97 0.28 -2.10
CA GLN A 1 -13.54 0.66 -2.19
C GLN A 1 -13.46 2.19 -2.27
N THR A 2 -12.48 2.79 -1.61
CA THR A 2 -12.26 4.25 -1.62
C THR A 2 -11.21 4.63 -2.67
N GLN A 3 -11.33 5.83 -3.25
CA GLN A 3 -10.30 6.46 -4.08
C GLN A 3 -9.60 7.61 -3.34
N ASP A 4 -9.90 7.81 -2.06
CA ASP A 4 -9.28 8.82 -1.22
C ASP A 4 -7.82 8.42 -0.92
N PRO A 5 -6.80 9.16 -1.41
CA PRO A 5 -5.40 8.78 -1.29
C PRO A 5 -4.92 8.71 0.16
N TYR A 6 -5.43 9.56 1.03
CA TYR A 6 -5.13 9.53 2.45
C TYR A 6 -5.63 8.23 3.10
N LYS A 7 -6.86 7.84 2.83
CA LYS A 7 -7.45 6.60 3.36
C LYS A 7 -6.77 5.35 2.84
N ILE A 8 -6.36 5.37 1.57
CA ILE A 8 -5.56 4.29 0.98
C ILE A 8 -4.21 4.19 1.69
N TRP A 9 -3.51 5.32 1.88
CA TRP A 9 -2.22 5.35 2.58
C TRP A 9 -2.32 4.80 4.00
N ILE A 10 -3.31 5.23 4.80
CA ILE A 10 -3.54 4.70 6.15
C ILE A 10 -3.78 3.19 6.12
N SER A 11 -4.63 2.72 5.19
CA SER A 11 -4.90 1.30 5.00
C SER A 11 -3.64 0.50 4.68
N GLU A 12 -2.86 0.96 3.68
CA GLU A 12 -1.61 0.29 3.28
C GLU A 12 -0.62 0.18 4.44
N VAL A 13 -0.46 1.24 5.23
CA VAL A 13 0.48 1.24 6.37
C VAL A 13 -0.02 0.35 7.51
N ILE A 14 -1.32 0.36 7.83
CA ILE A 14 -1.90 -0.52 8.86
C ILE A 14 -1.73 -1.98 8.46
N LEU A 15 -1.93 -2.33 7.19
CA LEU A 15 -1.87 -3.70 6.70
C LEU A 15 -0.44 -4.24 6.48
N GLN A 16 0.59 -3.39 6.59
CA GLN A 16 1.97 -3.89 6.62
C GLN A 16 2.14 -4.87 7.78
N GLN A 17 2.41 -6.15 7.46
CA GLN A 17 2.58 -7.23 8.43
C GLN A 17 1.39 -7.44 9.41
N THR A 18 0.20 -6.97 9.03
CA THR A 18 -1.04 -7.11 9.81
C THR A 18 -2.12 -7.76 8.93
N ARG A 19 -2.82 -8.75 9.48
CA ARG A 19 -3.95 -9.38 8.75
C ARG A 19 -5.12 -8.41 8.66
N VAL A 20 -5.85 -8.44 7.54
CA VAL A 20 -7.01 -7.56 7.29
C VAL A 20 -8.02 -7.62 8.45
N ALA A 21 -8.37 -8.80 8.92
CA ALA A 21 -9.31 -8.97 10.03
C ALA A 21 -8.88 -8.26 11.32
N GLN A 22 -7.57 -8.20 11.59
CA GLN A 22 -7.03 -7.48 12.75
C GLN A 22 -6.93 -5.97 12.48
N GLY A 23 -6.53 -5.57 11.27
CA GLY A 23 -6.29 -4.17 10.91
C GLY A 23 -7.56 -3.35 10.71
N TYR A 24 -8.68 -3.99 10.36
CA TYR A 24 -9.92 -3.30 10.00
C TYR A 24 -10.46 -2.38 11.10
N ASP A 25 -10.57 -2.87 12.34
CA ASP A 25 -11.07 -2.08 13.47
C ASP A 25 -10.12 -0.92 13.82
N TYR A 26 -8.80 -1.13 13.67
CA TYR A 26 -7.81 -0.06 13.85
C TYR A 26 -7.96 1.00 12.76
N TYR A 27 -8.12 0.60 11.51
CA TYR A 27 -8.36 1.50 10.41
C TYR A 27 -9.61 2.37 10.63
N CYS A 28 -10.74 1.77 10.99
CA CYS A 28 -11.97 2.50 11.22
C CYS A 28 -11.83 3.56 12.33
N ARG A 29 -11.27 3.16 13.48
CA ARG A 29 -11.03 4.09 14.60
C ARG A 29 -10.03 5.19 14.27
N PHE A 30 -8.98 4.86 13.51
CA PHE A 30 -7.97 5.80 13.10
C PHE A 30 -8.54 6.86 12.16
N ILE A 31 -9.29 6.45 11.13
CA ILE A 31 -9.94 7.37 10.17
C ILE A 31 -11.06 8.19 10.83
N GLU A 32 -11.78 7.64 11.79
CA GLU A 32 -12.79 8.39 12.55
C GLU A 32 -12.15 9.55 13.34
N ARG A 33 -11.00 9.32 13.98
CA ARG A 33 -10.31 10.35 14.76
C ARG A 33 -9.48 11.31 13.91
N PHE A 34 -8.82 10.80 12.88
CA PHE A 34 -7.97 11.53 11.95
C PHE A 34 -8.53 11.38 10.53
N PRO A 35 -9.60 12.13 10.18
CA PRO A 35 -10.35 11.90 8.94
C PRO A 35 -9.59 12.26 7.66
N ASP A 36 -8.56 13.09 7.77
CA ASP A 36 -7.77 13.59 6.66
C ASP A 36 -6.30 13.84 7.05
N PHE A 37 -5.50 14.19 6.06
CA PHE A 37 -4.07 14.43 6.20
C PHE A 37 -3.76 15.58 7.16
N HIS A 38 -4.56 16.67 7.11
CA HIS A 38 -4.41 17.82 7.99
C HIS A 38 -4.69 17.46 9.45
N ALA A 39 -5.79 16.77 9.73
CA ALA A 39 -6.11 16.34 11.09
C ALA A 39 -5.02 15.46 11.70
N LEU A 40 -4.38 14.60 10.90
CA LEU A 40 -3.23 13.79 11.34
C LEU A 40 -1.99 14.67 11.60
N ALA A 41 -1.71 15.64 10.73
CA ALA A 41 -0.57 16.55 10.87
C ALA A 41 -0.65 17.42 12.15
N GLN A 42 -1.85 17.85 12.52
CA GLN A 42 -2.12 18.69 13.70
C GLN A 42 -2.28 17.90 15.01
N ALA A 43 -2.33 16.57 14.95
CA ALA A 43 -2.50 15.73 16.12
C ALA A 43 -1.23 15.70 16.99
N ASP A 44 -1.41 15.47 18.29
CA ASP A 44 -0.29 15.15 19.19
C ASP A 44 0.21 13.73 18.94
N GLU A 45 1.54 13.52 19.02
CA GLU A 45 2.14 12.20 18.81
C GLU A 45 1.59 11.16 19.79
N ASP A 46 1.42 11.52 21.06
CA ASP A 46 0.89 10.62 22.09
C ASP A 46 -0.54 10.18 21.75
N GLU A 47 -1.35 11.06 21.15
CA GLU A 47 -2.68 10.69 20.70
C GLU A 47 -2.64 9.71 19.52
N VAL A 48 -1.81 9.96 18.52
CA VAL A 48 -1.62 9.04 17.39
C VAL A 48 -1.16 7.66 17.89
N MET A 49 -0.20 7.63 18.82
CA MET A 49 0.30 6.38 19.41
C MET A 49 -0.75 5.64 20.21
N LYS A 50 -1.66 6.34 20.89
CA LYS A 50 -2.79 5.74 21.62
C LYS A 50 -3.75 5.00 20.68
N TYR A 51 -4.07 5.59 19.53
CA TYR A 51 -4.92 4.94 18.53
C TYR A 51 -4.25 3.74 17.83
N TRP A 52 -2.91 3.68 17.89
CA TRP A 52 -2.12 2.56 17.35
C TRP A 52 -1.86 1.45 18.37
N GLN A 53 -2.17 1.67 19.64
CA GLN A 53 -1.85 0.76 20.74
C GLN A 53 -2.44 -0.64 20.51
N GLY A 54 -1.58 -1.66 20.56
CA GLY A 54 -1.93 -3.06 20.35
C GLY A 54 -1.74 -3.56 18.91
N LEU A 55 -1.53 -2.67 17.93
CA LEU A 55 -1.26 -3.08 16.55
C LEU A 55 0.19 -3.55 16.32
N GLY A 56 1.12 -3.08 17.16
CA GLY A 56 2.55 -3.39 17.05
C GLY A 56 3.27 -2.56 15.99
N TYR A 57 4.58 -2.79 15.85
CA TYR A 57 5.42 -2.06 14.87
C TYR A 57 5.19 -0.54 14.90
N TYR A 58 5.35 0.06 16.07
CA TYR A 58 5.02 1.46 16.36
C TYR A 58 5.77 2.49 15.51
N SER A 59 6.90 2.10 14.91
CA SER A 59 7.60 2.95 13.94
C SER A 59 6.73 3.36 12.75
N ARG A 60 5.73 2.53 12.39
CA ARG A 60 4.76 2.87 11.34
C ARG A 60 3.91 4.07 11.72
N ALA A 61 3.38 4.11 12.95
CA ALA A 61 2.60 5.24 13.44
C ALA A 61 3.43 6.52 13.51
N ARG A 62 4.68 6.43 13.99
CA ARG A 62 5.60 7.58 14.01
C ARG A 62 5.89 8.10 12.61
N ASN A 63 6.16 7.19 11.67
CA ASN A 63 6.42 7.56 10.28
C ASN A 63 5.20 8.21 9.63
N LEU A 64 3.98 7.71 9.87
CA LEU A 64 2.74 8.34 9.41
C LEU A 64 2.61 9.78 9.92
N HIS A 65 2.76 9.96 11.22
CA HIS A 65 2.63 11.27 11.85
C HIS A 65 3.72 12.25 11.38
N GLU A 66 4.97 11.79 11.35
CA GLU A 66 6.07 12.61 10.85
C GLU A 66 5.91 12.95 9.36
N ALA A 67 5.46 12.01 8.53
CA ALA A 67 5.19 12.25 7.12
C ALA A 67 4.10 13.33 6.93
N ALA A 68 3.04 13.29 7.72
CA ALA A 68 1.98 14.29 7.66
C ALA A 68 2.48 15.68 8.07
N ARG A 69 3.32 15.78 9.09
CA ARG A 69 3.86 17.06 9.60
C ARG A 69 4.99 17.64 8.75
N SER A 70 5.76 16.82 8.06
CA SER A 70 6.92 17.23 7.25
C SER A 70 6.59 17.50 5.78
N SER A 71 5.35 17.30 5.38
CA SER A 71 4.90 17.59 4.02
C SER A 71 4.90 19.11 3.76
N ASP A 72 5.32 19.52 2.57
CA ASP A 72 5.30 20.92 2.13
C ASP A 72 3.89 21.54 2.14
N SER A 73 2.86 20.67 2.11
CA SER A 73 1.47 21.04 2.30
C SER A 73 0.87 20.18 3.40
N GLU A 74 0.78 20.71 4.62
CA GLU A 74 0.06 20.06 5.72
C GLU A 74 -1.45 19.94 5.47
N GLU A 75 -1.97 20.64 4.45
CA GLU A 75 -3.40 20.73 4.15
C GLU A 75 -3.87 19.58 3.24
N TYR A 76 -3.03 19.14 2.29
CA TYR A 76 -3.44 18.17 1.27
C TYR A 76 -2.47 17.01 1.13
N PHE A 77 -3.01 15.82 0.88
CA PHE A 77 -2.21 14.66 0.54
C PHE A 77 -1.49 14.87 -0.81
N PRO A 78 -0.21 14.47 -0.94
CA PRO A 78 0.57 14.60 -2.16
C PRO A 78 -0.09 13.97 -3.39
N LYS A 79 0.08 14.61 -4.56
CA LYS A 79 -0.61 14.22 -5.80
C LYS A 79 0.30 13.62 -6.87
N THR A 80 1.61 13.66 -6.69
CA THR A 80 2.56 13.06 -7.63
C THR A 80 3.25 11.84 -7.02
N TYR A 81 3.67 10.91 -7.85
CA TYR A 81 4.41 9.73 -7.38
C TYR A 81 5.67 10.10 -6.59
N ALA A 82 6.41 11.11 -7.05
CA ALA A 82 7.64 11.56 -6.38
C ALA A 82 7.36 12.08 -4.96
N GLU A 83 6.34 12.91 -4.80
CA GLU A 83 5.93 13.43 -3.49
C GLU A 83 5.40 12.32 -2.57
N VAL A 84 4.54 11.44 -3.07
CA VAL A 84 4.04 10.29 -2.29
C VAL A 84 5.19 9.38 -1.87
N ARG A 85 6.15 9.13 -2.77
CA ARG A 85 7.33 8.30 -2.48
C ARG A 85 8.28 8.94 -1.48
N ALA A 86 8.29 10.29 -1.39
CA ALA A 86 9.09 11.05 -0.43
C ALA A 86 8.52 11.01 0.99
N LEU A 87 7.25 10.64 1.18
CA LEU A 87 6.65 10.50 2.51
C LEU A 87 7.41 9.45 3.32
N LYS A 88 7.69 9.78 4.57
CA LYS A 88 8.43 8.90 5.47
C LYS A 88 7.72 7.55 5.66
N GLY A 89 8.46 6.46 5.46
CA GLY A 89 7.94 5.10 5.56
C GLY A 89 7.19 4.60 4.33
N VAL A 90 7.12 5.40 3.27
CA VAL A 90 6.50 5.00 1.99
C VAL A 90 7.58 4.41 1.06
N GLY A 91 7.45 3.11 0.77
CA GLY A 91 8.27 2.39 -0.21
C GLY A 91 7.69 2.47 -1.62
N GLU A 92 8.41 1.89 -2.59
CA GLU A 92 7.96 1.81 -3.99
C GLU A 92 6.60 1.15 -4.14
N TYR A 93 6.38 0.02 -3.46
CA TYR A 93 5.10 -0.67 -3.44
C TYR A 93 3.96 0.23 -2.94
N THR A 94 4.13 0.85 -1.77
CA THR A 94 3.09 1.70 -1.16
C THR A 94 2.79 2.92 -2.04
N ALA A 95 3.82 3.55 -2.62
CA ALA A 95 3.65 4.67 -3.54
C ALA A 95 2.89 4.24 -4.82
N ALA A 96 3.26 3.10 -5.42
CA ALA A 96 2.58 2.55 -6.59
C ALA A 96 1.11 2.21 -6.29
N ALA A 97 0.82 1.61 -5.12
CA ALA A 97 -0.54 1.30 -4.70
C ALA A 97 -1.39 2.57 -4.55
N ILE A 98 -0.90 3.57 -3.81
CA ILE A 98 -1.61 4.83 -3.62
C ILE A 98 -1.85 5.52 -4.97
N CYS A 99 -0.80 5.70 -5.76
CA CYS A 99 -0.87 6.47 -7.00
C CYS A 99 -1.75 5.78 -8.07
N SER A 100 -1.70 4.47 -8.17
CA SER A 100 -2.54 3.75 -9.13
C SER A 100 -4.00 3.69 -8.70
N ILE A 101 -4.29 3.49 -7.42
CA ILE A 101 -5.67 3.32 -6.93
C ILE A 101 -6.39 4.68 -6.79
N ALA A 102 -5.68 5.72 -6.29
CA ALA A 102 -6.29 7.03 -6.07
C ALA A 102 -6.30 7.92 -7.29
N TYR A 103 -5.28 7.82 -8.15
CA TYR A 103 -5.03 8.77 -9.24
C TYR A 103 -4.99 8.13 -10.62
N ASP A 104 -5.25 6.82 -10.72
CA ASP A 104 -5.15 6.05 -11.97
C ASP A 104 -3.80 6.22 -12.69
N MET A 105 -2.73 6.42 -11.92
CA MET A 105 -1.37 6.50 -12.48
C MET A 105 -0.87 5.10 -12.85
N PRO A 106 -0.16 4.95 -13.98
CA PRO A 106 0.25 3.64 -14.50
C PRO A 106 1.48 3.07 -13.77
N TYR A 107 1.35 2.81 -12.48
CA TYR A 107 2.34 2.14 -11.65
C TYR A 107 1.86 0.75 -11.25
N ALA A 108 2.62 -0.28 -11.65
CA ALA A 108 2.32 -1.65 -11.24
C ALA A 108 2.69 -1.89 -9.78
N VAL A 109 1.85 -2.63 -9.05
CA VAL A 109 2.18 -3.12 -7.71
C VAL A 109 2.72 -4.53 -7.79
N VAL A 110 3.77 -4.82 -7.03
CA VAL A 110 4.36 -6.17 -6.95
C VAL A 110 4.58 -6.51 -5.47
N ASP A 111 3.57 -7.13 -4.86
CA ASP A 111 3.63 -7.68 -3.52
C ASP A 111 3.85 -9.22 -3.55
N GLY A 112 3.88 -9.85 -2.40
CA GLY A 112 4.02 -11.30 -2.30
C GLY A 112 2.91 -12.10 -3.01
N ASN A 113 1.70 -11.53 -3.12
CA ASN A 113 0.60 -12.15 -3.86
C ASN A 113 0.84 -12.06 -5.36
N VAL A 114 1.22 -10.88 -5.85
CA VAL A 114 1.51 -10.62 -7.26
C VAL A 114 2.71 -11.43 -7.73
N TYR A 115 3.80 -11.49 -6.97
CA TYR A 115 4.93 -12.37 -7.27
C TYR A 115 4.48 -13.82 -7.49
N ARG A 116 3.66 -14.35 -6.59
CA ARG A 116 3.16 -15.72 -6.68
C ARG A 116 2.26 -15.94 -7.88
N VAL A 117 1.36 -15.01 -8.18
CA VAL A 117 0.46 -15.08 -9.34
C VAL A 117 1.27 -15.07 -10.62
N LEU A 118 2.16 -14.09 -10.79
CA LEU A 118 2.97 -13.95 -12.00
C LEU A 118 3.92 -15.13 -12.19
N SER A 119 4.59 -15.58 -11.12
CA SER A 119 5.46 -16.76 -11.17
C SER A 119 4.73 -17.99 -11.68
N ARG A 120 3.54 -18.27 -11.15
CA ARG A 120 2.75 -19.45 -11.55
C ARG A 120 2.13 -19.31 -12.92
N TRP A 121 1.58 -18.15 -13.24
CA TRP A 121 0.87 -17.91 -14.49
C TRP A 121 1.81 -17.83 -15.69
N MET A 122 2.92 -17.11 -15.52
CA MET A 122 3.91 -16.91 -16.59
C MET A 122 5.06 -17.92 -16.57
N GLY A 123 5.09 -18.84 -15.62
CA GLY A 123 6.12 -19.86 -15.49
C GLY A 123 7.51 -19.30 -15.16
N VAL A 124 7.59 -18.18 -14.42
CA VAL A 124 8.85 -17.57 -14.01
C VAL A 124 9.34 -18.25 -12.74
N ASP A 125 10.50 -18.87 -12.80
CA ASP A 125 11.16 -19.61 -11.71
C ASP A 125 12.33 -18.85 -11.05
N THR A 126 12.68 -17.68 -11.59
CA THR A 126 13.75 -16.83 -11.03
C THR A 126 13.40 -16.40 -9.60
N PRO A 127 14.31 -16.59 -8.61
CA PRO A 127 14.03 -16.24 -7.22
C PRO A 127 13.74 -14.73 -7.03
N ILE A 128 12.66 -14.44 -6.31
CA ILE A 128 12.17 -13.05 -6.11
C ILE A 128 13.05 -12.19 -5.19
N ASP A 129 13.93 -12.81 -4.41
CA ASP A 129 14.87 -12.15 -3.49
C ASP A 129 16.17 -11.70 -4.20
N THR A 130 16.37 -12.10 -5.45
CA THR A 130 17.51 -11.67 -6.27
C THR A 130 17.22 -10.34 -6.97
N SER A 131 18.30 -9.60 -7.31
CA SER A 131 18.17 -8.37 -8.10
C SER A 131 17.63 -8.63 -9.51
N GLU A 132 17.96 -9.79 -10.09
CA GLU A 132 17.47 -10.22 -11.40
C GLU A 132 15.96 -10.53 -11.33
N GLY A 133 15.53 -11.32 -10.35
CA GLY A 133 14.13 -11.65 -10.15
C GLY A 133 13.27 -10.40 -9.97
N LYS A 134 13.70 -9.46 -9.11
CA LYS A 134 12.99 -8.19 -8.93
C LYS A 134 12.81 -7.41 -10.23
N LYS A 135 13.83 -7.35 -11.09
CA LYS A 135 13.76 -6.67 -12.40
C LYS A 135 12.80 -7.40 -13.35
N ILE A 136 12.87 -8.73 -13.43
CA ILE A 136 11.99 -9.52 -14.29
C ILE A 136 10.52 -9.32 -13.89
N PHE A 137 10.21 -9.46 -12.60
CA PHE A 137 8.83 -9.33 -12.14
C PHE A 137 8.30 -7.90 -12.24
N ALA A 138 9.13 -6.87 -12.02
CA ALA A 138 8.75 -5.48 -12.23
C ALA A 138 8.42 -5.22 -13.70
N ALA A 139 9.28 -5.63 -14.63
CA ALA A 139 9.06 -5.46 -16.06
C ALA A 139 7.80 -6.20 -16.53
N LEU A 140 7.58 -7.43 -16.04
CA LEU A 140 6.39 -8.21 -16.37
C LEU A 140 5.10 -7.58 -15.82
N ALA A 141 5.14 -7.07 -14.60
CA ALA A 141 4.00 -6.38 -14.00
C ALA A 141 3.66 -5.09 -14.76
N ASP A 142 4.66 -4.31 -15.18
CA ASP A 142 4.47 -3.10 -15.98
C ASP A 142 3.92 -3.40 -17.37
N GLU A 143 4.36 -4.48 -18.01
CA GLU A 143 3.87 -4.92 -19.33
C GLU A 143 2.41 -5.34 -19.28
N LEU A 144 1.99 -6.02 -18.21
CA LEU A 144 0.63 -6.51 -18.04
C LEU A 144 -0.36 -5.45 -17.53
N LEU A 145 0.14 -4.32 -17.05
CA LEU A 145 -0.68 -3.26 -16.46
C LEU A 145 -1.51 -2.52 -17.53
N PRO A 146 -2.86 -2.58 -17.50
CA PRO A 146 -3.68 -1.77 -18.38
C PRO A 146 -3.60 -0.29 -18.00
N LYS A 147 -3.33 0.56 -19.01
CA LYS A 147 -3.12 2.00 -18.78
C LYS A 147 -4.39 2.75 -18.40
N GLU A 148 -5.56 2.24 -18.81
CA GLU A 148 -6.87 2.88 -18.59
C GLU A 148 -7.41 2.62 -17.18
N THR A 149 -7.03 1.50 -16.55
CA THR A 149 -7.57 1.08 -15.25
C THR A 149 -6.51 0.45 -14.35
N PRO A 150 -5.36 1.11 -14.15
CA PRO A 150 -4.24 0.52 -13.41
C PRO A 150 -4.59 0.18 -11.96
N GLY A 151 -5.33 1.07 -11.28
CA GLY A 151 -5.74 0.85 -9.89
C GLY A 151 -6.66 -0.35 -9.74
N LEU A 152 -7.64 -0.50 -10.62
CA LEU A 152 -8.55 -1.66 -10.61
C LEU A 152 -7.79 -2.97 -10.86
N TYR A 153 -6.88 -2.97 -11.84
CA TYR A 153 -6.06 -4.14 -12.15
C TYR A 153 -5.17 -4.53 -10.97
N ASN A 154 -4.47 -3.57 -10.36
CA ASN A 154 -3.61 -3.81 -9.21
C ASN A 154 -4.39 -4.42 -8.04
N GLN A 155 -5.57 -3.89 -7.73
CA GLN A 155 -6.43 -4.46 -6.70
C GLN A 155 -6.89 -5.87 -7.06
N ALA A 156 -7.33 -6.09 -8.29
CA ALA A 156 -7.83 -7.39 -8.74
C ALA A 156 -6.75 -8.49 -8.68
N ILE A 157 -5.50 -8.20 -9.11
CA ILE A 157 -4.42 -9.20 -9.08
C ILE A 157 -3.96 -9.49 -7.65
N MET A 158 -3.94 -8.50 -6.75
CA MET A 158 -3.65 -8.72 -5.33
C MET A 158 -4.74 -9.58 -4.67
N ASP A 159 -6.02 -9.27 -4.88
CA ASP A 159 -7.15 -10.04 -4.36
C ASP A 159 -7.18 -11.47 -4.93
N PHE A 160 -6.93 -11.64 -6.22
CA PHE A 160 -6.81 -12.95 -6.84
C PHE A 160 -5.70 -13.78 -6.19
N GLY A 161 -4.55 -13.18 -5.94
CA GLY A 161 -3.44 -13.81 -5.24
C GLY A 161 -3.77 -14.19 -3.80
N ALA A 162 -4.52 -13.34 -3.10
CA ALA A 162 -4.90 -13.57 -1.70
C ALA A 162 -6.01 -14.62 -1.53
N LEU A 163 -6.98 -14.68 -2.45
CA LEU A 163 -8.21 -15.47 -2.29
C LEU A 163 -8.23 -16.75 -3.12
N GLN A 164 -7.62 -16.74 -4.31
CA GLN A 164 -7.69 -17.84 -5.28
C GLN A 164 -6.33 -18.51 -5.46
N CYS A 165 -5.31 -17.75 -5.83
CA CYS A 165 -3.95 -18.24 -6.02
C CYS A 165 -3.17 -18.27 -4.70
N VAL A 166 -3.75 -18.93 -3.69
CA VAL A 166 -3.16 -19.02 -2.34
C VAL A 166 -1.85 -19.81 -2.31
N PRO A 167 -0.98 -19.64 -1.28
CA PRO A 167 0.32 -20.32 -1.21
C PRO A 167 0.21 -21.84 -1.25
N VAL A 168 -0.71 -22.41 -0.48
CA VAL A 168 -0.91 -23.87 -0.34
C VAL A 168 -2.28 -24.24 -0.87
N SER A 169 -2.33 -25.27 -1.72
CA SER A 169 -3.58 -25.78 -2.33
C SER A 169 -4.41 -24.68 -3.02
N PRO A 170 -3.86 -23.99 -4.04
CA PRO A 170 -4.62 -22.99 -4.79
C PRO A 170 -5.85 -23.61 -5.46
N LYS A 171 -6.88 -22.79 -5.63
CA LYS A 171 -8.18 -23.21 -6.21
C LYS A 171 -8.19 -23.06 -7.74
N CYS A 172 -7.20 -23.58 -8.41
CA CYS A 172 -7.10 -23.52 -9.87
C CYS A 172 -7.03 -24.92 -10.51
#